data_dd7404acac706bbf493c4f316a7d9162
#
_entry.id   dd7404acac706bbf493c4f316a7d9162
#
_cell.length_a   1.000
_cell.length_b   1.000
_cell.length_c   1.000
_cell.angle_alpha   90.00
_cell.angle_beta   90.00
_cell.angle_gamma   90.00
#
_symmetry.space_group_name_H-M   'P 1'
#
loop_
_entity.id
_entity.type
_entity.pdbx_description
1 polymer ?
#
loop_
_entity_poly.entity_id
_entity_poly.type
_entity_poly.pdbx_seq_one_letter_code
_entity_poly.pdbx_strand_id
1 'polypeptide(L)'
;RVQDFSSKRGVVHSEVLLPDGAPEVWRDRERRWNDVEAFELRKDAQLAREVEFALPREMSQAQGIALARDFVQSEFVDLGMVADLNVHCDMSEDGMPKPHAHVMLTMRSVDEDGFGPKVRDWNATQMVERWRERWAALANERLAELDIDARIDHRSLEAQGIALEPQSQIGAPAQRIEAERIEAADRAELHREIARGNGARIIADPALALDAITHQQSTFTRRDMARFAHRHSDGIEQFNEVMGAMGRAPDLVELGKDGRGEDRFTTRQMIEAEQR
;
A
#
# COMPACT_ATOMS: atom_id res chain seq x y z
N ARG A 1 3.51 -32.56 -1.61
CA ARG A 1 2.98 -31.98 -0.35
C ARG A 1 1.91 -30.99 -0.72
N VAL A 2 0.67 -31.31 -0.42
CA VAL A 2 -0.43 -30.32 -0.53
C VAL A 2 -0.16 -29.24 0.50
N GLN A 3 0.03 -28.00 0.06
CA GLN A 3 0.10 -26.84 0.95
C GLN A 3 -1.32 -26.27 1.07
N ASP A 4 -1.94 -26.46 2.21
CA ASP A 4 -3.24 -25.89 2.53
C ASP A 4 -3.08 -24.51 3.15
N PHE A 5 -3.51 -23.48 2.43
CA PHE A 5 -3.52 -22.08 2.87
C PHE A 5 -4.89 -21.61 3.37
N SER A 6 -5.88 -22.51 3.44
CA SER A 6 -7.25 -22.18 3.86
C SER A 6 -7.35 -21.68 5.31
N SER A 7 -6.31 -21.93 6.12
CA SER A 7 -6.23 -21.50 7.52
C SER A 7 -5.51 -20.15 7.74
N LYS A 8 -5.06 -19.46 6.67
CA LYS A 8 -4.47 -18.13 6.83
C LYS A 8 -5.53 -17.16 7.36
N ARG A 9 -5.31 -16.66 8.56
CA ARG A 9 -6.16 -15.62 9.15
C ARG A 9 -6.00 -14.33 8.35
N GLY A 10 -7.09 -13.56 8.21
CA GLY A 10 -7.06 -12.25 7.56
C GLY A 10 -7.47 -12.23 6.08
N VAL A 11 -7.60 -13.37 5.41
CA VAL A 11 -8.12 -13.43 4.02
C VAL A 11 -9.61 -13.08 4.04
N VAL A 12 -9.99 -11.99 3.39
CA VAL A 12 -11.39 -11.50 3.33
C VAL A 12 -12.02 -11.70 1.95
N HIS A 13 -11.20 -11.91 0.93
CA HIS A 13 -11.65 -12.21 -0.43
C HIS A 13 -10.60 -13.00 -1.19
N SER A 14 -11.05 -13.85 -2.11
CA SER A 14 -10.19 -14.72 -2.90
C SER A 14 -10.88 -15.11 -4.19
N GLU A 15 -10.32 -14.74 -5.34
CA GLU A 15 -10.85 -15.08 -6.66
C GLU A 15 -9.76 -15.27 -7.70
N VAL A 16 -10.12 -15.94 -8.78
CA VAL A 16 -9.29 -16.11 -9.97
C VAL A 16 -9.92 -15.36 -11.13
N LEU A 17 -9.15 -14.43 -11.70
CA LEU A 17 -9.53 -13.68 -12.89
C LEU A 17 -8.81 -14.27 -14.10
N LEU A 18 -9.58 -14.58 -15.13
CA LEU A 18 -9.10 -15.18 -16.37
C LEU A 18 -9.22 -14.18 -17.52
N PRO A 19 -8.23 -14.11 -18.43
CA PRO A 19 -8.39 -13.45 -19.71
C PRO A 19 -9.53 -14.05 -20.53
N ASP A 20 -10.09 -13.26 -21.42
CA ASP A 20 -11.11 -13.71 -22.34
C ASP A 20 -10.62 -14.91 -23.17
N GLY A 21 -11.43 -15.94 -23.24
CA GLY A 21 -11.13 -17.18 -23.93
C GLY A 21 -10.23 -18.16 -23.17
N ALA A 22 -9.65 -17.78 -22.03
CA ALA A 22 -8.82 -18.70 -21.25
C ALA A 22 -9.61 -19.92 -20.76
N PRO A 23 -8.95 -21.10 -20.61
CA PRO A 23 -9.63 -22.32 -20.15
C PRO A 23 -10.30 -22.12 -18.79
N GLU A 24 -11.62 -22.28 -18.72
CA GLU A 24 -12.40 -22.11 -17.48
C GLU A 24 -11.96 -23.04 -16.34
N VAL A 25 -11.36 -24.21 -16.66
CA VAL A 25 -10.79 -25.13 -15.67
C VAL A 25 -9.71 -24.47 -14.80
N TRP A 26 -9.11 -23.39 -15.24
CA TRP A 26 -8.07 -22.66 -14.50
C TRP A 26 -8.61 -21.70 -13.44
N ARG A 27 -9.92 -21.61 -13.26
CA ARG A 27 -10.51 -21.05 -12.03
C ARG A 27 -10.19 -21.90 -10.80
N ASP A 28 -9.93 -23.17 -11.00
CA ASP A 28 -9.36 -24.04 -9.96
C ASP A 28 -7.86 -23.73 -9.80
N ARG A 29 -7.47 -23.30 -8.58
CA ARG A 29 -6.10 -22.89 -8.24
C ARG A 29 -5.12 -24.03 -8.36
N GLU A 30 -5.45 -25.17 -7.79
CA GLU A 30 -4.58 -26.34 -7.77
C GLU A 30 -4.32 -26.80 -9.20
N ARG A 31 -5.37 -26.92 -9.99
CA ARG A 31 -5.27 -27.30 -11.39
C ARG A 31 -4.39 -26.32 -12.17
N ARG A 32 -4.66 -25.05 -12.08
CA ARG A 32 -3.90 -24.01 -12.81
C ARG A 32 -2.41 -24.04 -12.49
N TRP A 33 -2.05 -24.02 -11.19
CA TRP A 33 -0.64 -23.97 -10.82
C TRP A 33 0.09 -25.27 -11.13
N ASN A 34 -0.57 -26.41 -11.08
CA ASN A 34 -0.03 -27.67 -11.56
C ASN A 34 0.20 -27.65 -13.07
N ASP A 35 -0.74 -27.08 -13.85
CA ASP A 35 -0.60 -26.95 -15.30
C ASP A 35 0.51 -25.96 -15.67
N VAL A 36 0.69 -24.84 -14.93
CA VAL A 36 1.82 -23.91 -15.09
C VAL A 36 3.15 -24.63 -14.84
N GLU A 37 3.26 -25.37 -13.74
CA GLU A 37 4.49 -26.11 -13.42
C GLU A 37 4.80 -27.18 -14.45
N ALA A 38 3.80 -27.93 -14.89
CA ALA A 38 3.97 -28.98 -15.90
C ALA A 38 4.36 -28.43 -17.29
N PHE A 39 3.93 -27.22 -17.62
CA PHE A 39 4.25 -26.56 -18.89
C PHE A 39 5.69 -26.04 -18.95
N GLU A 40 6.32 -25.76 -17.80
CA GLU A 40 7.68 -25.25 -17.74
C GLU A 40 8.70 -26.38 -17.77
N LEU A 41 9.53 -26.40 -18.81
CA LEU A 41 10.53 -27.48 -19.04
C LEU A 41 11.77 -27.35 -18.15
N ARG A 42 12.08 -26.16 -17.66
CA ARG A 42 13.28 -25.88 -16.86
C ARG A 42 12.96 -25.92 -15.38
N LYS A 43 13.79 -26.61 -14.59
CA LYS A 43 13.62 -26.73 -13.11
C LYS A 43 13.75 -25.40 -12.36
N ASP A 44 14.46 -24.43 -12.96
CA ASP A 44 14.67 -23.07 -12.45
C ASP A 44 13.78 -22.04 -13.12
N ALA A 45 12.71 -22.47 -13.78
CA ALA A 45 11.77 -21.56 -14.43
C ALA A 45 11.02 -20.72 -13.40
N GLN A 46 10.93 -19.42 -13.63
CA GLN A 46 9.99 -18.57 -12.90
C GLN A 46 8.58 -18.94 -13.34
N LEU A 47 7.77 -19.42 -12.38
CA LEU A 47 6.41 -19.90 -12.61
C LEU A 47 5.37 -18.79 -12.47
N ALA A 48 5.59 -17.89 -11.51
CA ALA A 48 4.67 -16.82 -11.18
C ALA A 48 5.41 -15.54 -10.81
N ARG A 49 4.67 -14.45 -10.79
CA ARG A 49 5.04 -13.17 -10.17
C ARG A 49 3.99 -12.82 -9.14
N GLU A 50 4.41 -12.30 -8.02
CA GLU A 50 3.53 -11.69 -7.03
C GLU A 50 3.61 -10.17 -7.14
N VAL A 51 2.45 -9.53 -7.06
CA VAL A 51 2.30 -8.08 -6.88
C VAL A 51 1.48 -7.87 -5.63
N GLU A 52 1.99 -7.06 -4.71
CA GLU A 52 1.31 -6.67 -3.49
C GLU A 52 1.05 -5.17 -3.50
N PHE A 53 -0.15 -4.74 -3.11
CA PHE A 53 -0.49 -3.33 -2.97
C PHE A 53 -1.49 -3.09 -1.84
N ALA A 54 -1.29 -1.98 -1.13
CA ALA A 54 -2.20 -1.55 -0.07
C ALA A 54 -3.50 -0.99 -0.64
N LEU A 55 -4.61 -1.28 0.02
CA LEU A 55 -5.92 -0.70 -0.28
C LEU A 55 -6.19 0.51 0.62
N PRO A 56 -6.91 1.55 0.15
CA PRO A 56 -7.32 2.65 1.01
C PRO A 56 -8.18 2.14 2.17
N ARG A 57 -7.72 2.41 3.39
CA ARG A 57 -8.42 1.99 4.62
C ARG A 57 -9.70 2.76 4.88
N GLU A 58 -9.87 3.87 4.21
CA GLU A 58 -11.02 4.77 4.24
C GLU A 58 -12.23 4.19 3.50
N MET A 59 -11.98 3.25 2.59
CA MET A 59 -13.01 2.50 1.87
C MET A 59 -13.58 1.38 2.74
N SER A 60 -14.84 1.05 2.51
CA SER A 60 -15.40 -0.21 3.01
C SER A 60 -14.68 -1.42 2.36
N GLN A 61 -14.75 -2.57 3.01
CA GLN A 61 -14.15 -3.80 2.47
C GLN A 61 -14.65 -4.12 1.05
N ALA A 62 -15.94 -3.96 0.79
CA ALA A 62 -16.52 -4.22 -0.53
C ALA A 62 -16.00 -3.25 -1.60
N GLN A 63 -15.85 -1.96 -1.26
CA GLN A 63 -15.28 -0.95 -2.16
C GLN A 63 -13.80 -1.23 -2.45
N GLY A 64 -13.03 -1.59 -1.42
CA GLY A 64 -11.61 -1.95 -1.58
C GLY A 64 -11.42 -3.19 -2.46
N ILE A 65 -12.25 -4.23 -2.29
CA ILE A 65 -12.24 -5.42 -3.14
C ILE A 65 -12.57 -5.07 -4.59
N ALA A 66 -13.61 -4.25 -4.82
CA ALA A 66 -14.00 -3.83 -6.16
C ALA A 66 -12.87 -3.04 -6.84
N LEU A 67 -12.25 -2.10 -6.14
CA LEU A 67 -11.10 -1.34 -6.64
C LEU A 67 -9.92 -2.25 -7.00
N ALA A 68 -9.57 -3.21 -6.11
CA ALA A 68 -8.50 -4.17 -6.38
C ALA A 68 -8.78 -5.00 -7.62
N ARG A 69 -10.02 -5.45 -7.78
CA ARG A 69 -10.47 -6.24 -8.92
C ARG A 69 -10.38 -5.46 -10.23
N ASP A 70 -10.86 -4.20 -10.25
CA ASP A 70 -10.82 -3.33 -11.42
C ASP A 70 -9.37 -3.08 -11.87
N PHE A 71 -8.47 -2.82 -10.90
CA PHE A 71 -7.05 -2.66 -11.17
C PHE A 71 -6.41 -3.93 -11.75
N VAL A 72 -6.66 -5.08 -11.13
CA VAL A 72 -6.12 -6.37 -11.59
C VAL A 72 -6.65 -6.74 -12.96
N GLN A 73 -7.93 -6.47 -13.22
CA GLN A 73 -8.52 -6.70 -14.53
C GLN A 73 -7.83 -5.87 -15.61
N SER A 74 -7.74 -4.57 -15.42
CA SER A 74 -7.22 -3.64 -16.45
C SER A 74 -5.70 -3.73 -16.65
N GLU A 75 -4.92 -3.93 -15.59
CA GLU A 75 -3.47 -3.88 -15.67
C GLU A 75 -2.80 -5.25 -15.88
N PHE A 76 -3.52 -6.35 -15.66
CA PHE A 76 -2.96 -7.69 -15.79
C PHE A 76 -3.81 -8.61 -16.68
N VAL A 77 -5.09 -8.77 -16.37
CA VAL A 77 -5.94 -9.77 -17.02
C VAL A 77 -6.21 -9.40 -18.48
N ASP A 78 -6.53 -8.14 -18.75
CA ASP A 78 -6.76 -7.63 -20.11
C ASP A 78 -5.48 -7.66 -20.98
N LEU A 79 -4.31 -7.79 -20.35
CA LEU A 79 -3.03 -7.99 -21.02
C LEU A 79 -2.68 -9.48 -21.25
N GLY A 80 -3.57 -10.40 -20.85
CA GLY A 80 -3.45 -11.83 -21.06
C GLY A 80 -2.84 -12.61 -19.90
N MET A 81 -2.68 -12.00 -18.70
CA MET A 81 -2.24 -12.73 -17.50
C MET A 81 -3.43 -13.37 -16.79
N VAL A 82 -3.29 -14.58 -16.31
CA VAL A 82 -4.19 -15.10 -15.28
C VAL A 82 -3.78 -14.51 -13.94
N ALA A 83 -4.73 -13.98 -13.21
CA ALA A 83 -4.52 -13.38 -11.91
C ALA A 83 -5.25 -14.15 -10.79
N ASP A 84 -4.51 -14.49 -9.75
CA ASP A 84 -5.04 -15.05 -8.51
C ASP A 84 -5.04 -13.95 -7.44
N LEU A 85 -6.18 -13.30 -7.27
CA LEU A 85 -6.37 -12.17 -6.37
C LEU A 85 -6.81 -12.65 -4.99
N ASN A 86 -6.05 -12.26 -3.96
CA ASN A 86 -6.37 -12.50 -2.57
C ASN A 86 -6.29 -11.18 -1.81
N VAL A 87 -7.39 -10.78 -1.17
CA VAL A 87 -7.43 -9.58 -0.34
C VAL A 87 -7.37 -9.98 1.12
N HIS A 88 -6.45 -9.35 1.83
CA HIS A 88 -6.23 -9.54 3.25
C HIS A 88 -6.59 -8.26 4.01
N CYS A 89 -7.00 -8.40 5.25
CA CYS A 89 -7.20 -7.28 6.16
C CYS A 89 -6.59 -7.62 7.51
N ASP A 90 -5.33 -7.25 7.67
CA ASP A 90 -4.64 -7.37 8.95
C ASP A 90 -4.94 -6.15 9.83
N MET A 91 -4.65 -6.27 11.12
CA MET A 91 -4.71 -5.15 12.05
C MET A 91 -3.30 -4.64 12.32
N SER A 92 -3.12 -3.31 12.26
CA SER A 92 -1.87 -2.69 12.69
C SER A 92 -1.78 -2.63 14.24
N GLU A 93 -0.61 -2.32 14.76
CA GLU A 93 -0.36 -2.21 16.21
C GLU A 93 -1.25 -1.17 16.88
N ASP A 94 -1.64 -0.12 16.16
CA ASP A 94 -2.58 0.92 16.60
C ASP A 94 -4.06 0.50 16.48
N GLY A 95 -4.34 -0.77 16.16
CA GLY A 95 -5.68 -1.32 16.02
C GLY A 95 -6.44 -0.88 14.76
N MET A 96 -5.75 -0.30 13.78
CA MET A 96 -6.37 0.10 12.52
C MET A 96 -6.27 -1.01 11.46
N PRO A 97 -7.28 -1.16 10.58
CA PRO A 97 -7.22 -2.12 9.50
C PRO A 97 -6.11 -1.76 8.50
N LYS A 98 -5.40 -2.78 8.03
CA LYS A 98 -4.40 -2.73 6.94
C LYS A 98 -4.88 -3.61 5.79
N PRO A 99 -5.87 -3.17 5.02
CA PRO A 99 -6.31 -3.92 3.86
C PRO A 99 -5.25 -3.87 2.76
N HIS A 100 -4.96 -5.01 2.17
CA HIS A 100 -3.99 -5.13 1.07
C HIS A 100 -4.34 -6.31 0.18
N ALA A 101 -3.88 -6.26 -1.05
CA ALA A 101 -4.09 -7.30 -2.04
C ALA A 101 -2.78 -8.00 -2.38
N HIS A 102 -2.81 -9.32 -2.44
CA HIS A 102 -1.80 -10.18 -3.03
C HIS A 102 -2.31 -10.74 -4.35
N VAL A 103 -1.57 -10.56 -5.41
CA VAL A 103 -1.94 -11.02 -6.75
C VAL A 103 -0.83 -11.89 -7.30
N MET A 104 -1.09 -13.18 -7.48
CA MET A 104 -0.18 -14.07 -8.22
C MET A 104 -0.56 -14.08 -9.70
N LEU A 105 0.41 -13.77 -10.55
CA LEU A 105 0.25 -13.63 -11.99
C LEU A 105 1.03 -14.70 -12.75
N THR A 106 0.48 -15.19 -13.86
CA THR A 106 1.22 -16.04 -14.79
C THR A 106 2.32 -15.24 -15.49
N MET A 107 3.41 -15.94 -15.88
CA MET A 107 4.51 -15.36 -16.64
C MET A 107 4.33 -15.46 -18.16
N ARG A 108 3.27 -16.14 -18.58
CA ARG A 108 2.88 -16.35 -19.96
C ARG A 108 1.54 -15.69 -20.24
N SER A 109 1.36 -15.20 -21.43
CA SER A 109 0.03 -14.87 -21.92
C SER A 109 -0.82 -16.14 -22.02
N VAL A 110 -2.10 -15.97 -21.84
CA VAL A 110 -3.11 -17.04 -21.87
C VAL A 110 -4.23 -16.63 -22.81
N ASP A 111 -4.65 -17.55 -23.63
CA ASP A 111 -5.75 -17.43 -24.57
C ASP A 111 -6.54 -18.75 -24.69
N GLU A 112 -7.37 -18.92 -25.70
CA GLU A 112 -8.19 -20.12 -25.94
C GLU A 112 -7.35 -21.40 -26.16
N ASP A 113 -6.12 -21.27 -26.67
CA ASP A 113 -5.19 -22.37 -26.90
C ASP A 113 -4.38 -22.72 -25.62
N GLY A 114 -4.53 -21.95 -24.53
CA GLY A 114 -3.85 -22.14 -23.27
C GLY A 114 -2.64 -21.21 -23.07
N PHE A 115 -1.50 -21.79 -22.64
CA PHE A 115 -0.28 -20.98 -22.37
C PHE A 115 0.45 -20.60 -23.65
N GLY A 116 0.53 -19.31 -23.90
CA GLY A 116 1.37 -18.72 -24.94
C GLY A 116 2.84 -18.58 -24.54
N PRO A 117 3.62 -17.76 -25.27
CA PRO A 117 5.02 -17.48 -24.95
C PRO A 117 5.17 -16.69 -23.64
N LYS A 118 6.37 -16.81 -23.00
CA LYS A 118 6.71 -15.91 -21.87
C LYS A 118 6.82 -14.47 -22.37
N VAL A 119 6.12 -13.58 -21.67
CA VAL A 119 6.17 -12.15 -21.96
C VAL A 119 7.21 -11.49 -21.07
N ARG A 120 8.44 -11.36 -21.58
CA ARG A 120 9.58 -10.88 -20.81
C ARG A 120 9.44 -9.42 -20.39
N ASP A 121 8.73 -8.62 -21.18
CA ASP A 121 8.52 -7.19 -20.94
C ASP A 121 7.73 -6.94 -19.63
N TRP A 122 6.94 -7.91 -19.18
CA TRP A 122 6.28 -7.84 -17.89
C TRP A 122 7.25 -7.83 -16.69
N ASN A 123 8.52 -8.22 -16.90
CA ASN A 123 9.60 -8.18 -15.91
C ASN A 123 10.43 -6.88 -15.97
N ALA A 124 10.14 -5.99 -16.87
CA ALA A 124 10.87 -4.73 -16.99
C ALA A 124 10.63 -3.85 -15.76
N THR A 125 11.68 -3.20 -15.24
CA THR A 125 11.60 -2.31 -14.06
C THR A 125 10.59 -1.19 -14.27
N GLN A 126 10.46 -0.68 -15.51
CA GLN A 126 9.50 0.35 -15.88
C GLN A 126 8.04 -0.07 -15.65
N MET A 127 7.76 -1.39 -15.68
CA MET A 127 6.40 -1.88 -15.40
C MET A 127 6.00 -1.65 -13.95
N VAL A 128 6.93 -1.74 -13.01
CA VAL A 128 6.66 -1.48 -11.59
C VAL A 128 6.26 -0.02 -11.37
N GLU A 129 6.98 0.93 -11.98
CA GLU A 129 6.66 2.35 -11.89
C GLU A 129 5.30 2.65 -12.56
N ARG A 130 5.06 2.08 -13.73
CA ARG A 130 3.76 2.20 -14.41
C ARG A 130 2.62 1.69 -13.54
N TRP A 131 2.75 0.53 -12.92
CA TRP A 131 1.71 -0.04 -12.06
C TRP A 131 1.46 0.82 -10.81
N ARG A 132 2.51 1.38 -10.21
CA ARG A 132 2.39 2.32 -9.09
C ARG A 132 1.62 3.58 -9.48
N GLU A 133 1.96 4.17 -10.62
CA GLU A 133 1.27 5.35 -11.17
C GLU A 133 -0.21 5.03 -11.46
N ARG A 134 -0.46 3.93 -12.17
CA ARG A 134 -1.83 3.50 -12.51
C ARG A 134 -2.66 3.17 -11.27
N TRP A 135 -2.05 2.50 -10.28
CA TRP A 135 -2.71 2.23 -9.01
C TRP A 135 -3.10 3.53 -8.29
N ALA A 136 -2.19 4.48 -8.18
CA ALA A 136 -2.47 5.76 -7.55
C ALA A 136 -3.57 6.53 -8.29
N ALA A 137 -3.53 6.56 -9.63
CA ALA A 137 -4.54 7.22 -10.45
C ALA A 137 -5.94 6.61 -10.24
N LEU A 138 -6.08 5.28 -10.36
CA LEU A 138 -7.36 4.58 -10.20
C LEU A 138 -7.90 4.69 -8.77
N ALA A 139 -7.02 4.55 -7.76
CA ALA A 139 -7.43 4.68 -6.36
C ALA A 139 -7.91 6.11 -6.05
N ASN A 140 -7.23 7.12 -6.57
CA ASN A 140 -7.62 8.53 -6.37
C ASN A 140 -8.94 8.88 -7.08
N GLU A 141 -9.16 8.35 -8.28
CA GLU A 141 -10.43 8.47 -8.99
C GLU A 141 -11.57 7.89 -8.16
N ARG A 142 -11.39 6.67 -7.66
CA ARG A 142 -12.40 5.99 -6.84
C ARG A 142 -12.64 6.68 -5.49
N LEU A 143 -11.60 7.20 -4.84
CA LEU A 143 -11.74 7.99 -3.61
C LEU A 143 -12.55 9.25 -3.86
N ALA A 144 -12.31 9.94 -4.98
CA ALA A 144 -13.07 11.13 -5.36
C ALA A 144 -14.55 10.82 -5.67
N GLU A 145 -14.82 9.73 -6.42
CA GLU A 145 -16.20 9.27 -6.69
C GLU A 145 -17.00 8.96 -5.42
N LEU A 146 -16.31 8.49 -4.38
CA LEU A 146 -16.90 8.15 -3.08
C LEU A 146 -16.95 9.33 -2.11
N ASP A 147 -16.53 10.52 -2.53
CA ASP A 147 -16.42 11.72 -1.69
C ASP A 147 -15.56 11.47 -0.43
N ILE A 148 -14.49 10.69 -0.59
CA ILE A 148 -13.51 10.39 0.46
C ILE A 148 -12.32 11.34 0.31
N ASP A 149 -12.10 12.16 1.35
CA ASP A 149 -10.95 13.07 1.44
C ASP A 149 -9.67 12.30 1.82
N ALA A 150 -9.16 11.53 0.86
CA ALA A 150 -7.87 10.84 0.95
C ALA A 150 -7.23 10.76 -0.44
N ARG A 151 -5.90 10.76 -0.50
CA ARG A 151 -5.13 10.68 -1.74
C ARG A 151 -3.92 9.77 -1.56
N ILE A 152 -3.56 9.08 -2.64
CA ILE A 152 -2.36 8.26 -2.75
C ILE A 152 -1.40 8.96 -3.72
N ASP A 153 -0.14 9.07 -3.34
CA ASP A 153 0.93 9.50 -4.23
C ASP A 153 1.98 8.37 -4.35
N HIS A 154 2.24 7.93 -5.58
CA HIS A 154 3.18 6.84 -5.86
C HIS A 154 4.64 7.30 -5.87
N ARG A 155 4.88 8.61 -5.92
CA ARG A 155 6.22 9.19 -5.99
C ARG A 155 6.95 9.06 -4.65
N SER A 156 8.30 9.12 -4.69
CA SER A 156 9.10 9.22 -3.47
C SER A 156 8.81 10.52 -2.70
N LEU A 157 9.08 10.54 -1.39
CA LEU A 157 8.92 11.75 -0.57
C LEU A 157 9.71 12.93 -1.15
N GLU A 158 10.92 12.69 -1.65
CA GLU A 158 11.74 13.70 -2.33
C GLU A 158 11.05 14.26 -3.57
N ALA A 159 10.48 13.40 -4.42
CA ALA A 159 9.74 13.83 -5.61
C ALA A 159 8.43 14.56 -5.29
N GLN A 160 7.87 14.34 -4.10
CA GLN A 160 6.74 15.08 -3.55
C GLN A 160 7.16 16.42 -2.93
N GLY A 161 8.47 16.70 -2.80
CA GLY A 161 8.99 17.88 -2.12
C GLY A 161 8.98 17.79 -0.58
N ILE A 162 8.74 16.59 -0.03
CA ILE A 162 8.70 16.35 1.41
C ILE A 162 10.10 15.99 1.91
N ALA A 163 10.71 16.87 2.72
CA ALA A 163 12.08 16.74 3.23
C ALA A 163 12.18 15.79 4.45
N LEU A 164 11.48 14.64 4.39
CA LEU A 164 11.58 13.56 5.37
C LEU A 164 12.24 12.34 4.75
N GLU A 165 12.97 11.58 5.56
CA GLU A 165 13.58 10.34 5.13
C GLU A 165 12.55 9.21 5.11
N PRO A 166 12.43 8.44 4.01
CA PRO A 166 11.47 7.34 3.92
C PRO A 166 11.85 6.21 4.88
N GLN A 167 10.83 5.67 5.56
CA GLN A 167 11.00 4.51 6.45
C GLN A 167 10.62 3.23 5.73
N SER A 168 11.49 2.23 5.79
CA SER A 168 11.17 0.88 5.33
C SER A 168 10.19 0.21 6.30
N GLN A 169 9.29 -0.62 5.77
CA GLN A 169 8.47 -1.47 6.64
C GLN A 169 9.37 -2.51 7.34
N ILE A 170 9.27 -2.58 8.65
CA ILE A 170 9.86 -3.69 9.42
C ILE A 170 8.84 -4.82 9.34
N GLY A 171 9.13 -5.86 8.54
CA GLY A 171 8.33 -7.08 8.52
C GLY A 171 8.33 -7.76 9.88
N ALA A 172 7.35 -8.62 10.16
CA ALA A 172 7.37 -9.47 11.34
C ALA A 172 8.68 -10.27 11.36
N PRO A 173 9.43 -10.27 12.47
CA PRO A 173 10.70 -11.00 12.53
C PRO A 173 10.44 -12.48 12.21
N ALA A 174 11.09 -12.99 11.17
CA ALA A 174 11.06 -14.40 10.86
C ALA A 174 11.69 -15.14 12.04
N GLN A 175 10.88 -15.90 12.76
CA GLN A 175 11.28 -16.55 14.02
C GLN A 175 12.28 -17.70 13.85
N ARG A 176 12.96 -17.84 12.72
CA ARG A 176 13.58 -19.12 12.36
C ARG A 176 15.10 -19.18 12.26
N ILE A 177 15.85 -18.09 12.13
CA ILE A 177 17.31 -18.17 11.96
C ILE A 177 18.00 -17.03 12.74
N GLU A 178 19.10 -17.33 13.43
CA GLU A 178 19.86 -16.38 14.26
C GLU A 178 20.46 -15.22 13.44
N ALA A 179 20.84 -15.48 12.17
CA ALA A 179 21.26 -14.45 11.23
C ALA A 179 20.13 -13.47 10.86
N GLU A 180 18.89 -13.95 10.70
CA GLU A 180 17.71 -13.10 10.44
C GLU A 180 17.36 -12.23 11.65
N ARG A 181 17.69 -12.66 12.88
CA ARG A 181 17.53 -11.85 14.11
C ARG A 181 18.48 -10.66 14.15
N ILE A 182 19.73 -10.86 13.73
CA ILE A 182 20.73 -9.79 13.65
C ILE A 182 20.31 -8.76 12.61
N GLU A 183 19.96 -9.18 11.39
CA GLU A 183 19.45 -8.29 10.35
C GLU A 183 18.15 -7.57 10.74
N ALA A 184 17.28 -8.22 11.50
CA ALA A 184 16.05 -7.61 12.01
C ALA A 184 16.35 -6.55 13.08
N ALA A 185 17.35 -6.79 13.94
CA ALA A 185 17.81 -5.84 14.95
C ALA A 185 18.45 -4.60 14.30
N ASP A 186 19.31 -4.79 13.29
CA ASP A 186 19.94 -3.70 12.55
C ASP A 186 18.91 -2.87 11.79
N ARG A 187 17.92 -3.51 11.18
CA ARG A 187 16.80 -2.81 10.53
C ARG A 187 15.94 -2.02 11.51
N ALA A 188 15.69 -2.56 12.69
CA ALA A 188 14.94 -1.88 13.75
C ALA A 188 15.70 -0.66 14.28
N GLU A 189 17.03 -0.76 14.42
CA GLU A 189 17.87 0.39 14.83
C GLU A 189 17.87 1.46 13.75
N LEU A 190 18.12 1.11 12.51
CA LEU A 190 18.05 2.05 11.37
C LEU A 190 16.68 2.75 11.30
N HIS A 191 15.60 2.01 11.52
CA HIS A 191 14.25 2.59 11.53
C HIS A 191 14.10 3.63 12.67
N ARG A 192 14.65 3.35 13.86
CA ARG A 192 14.63 4.30 14.98
C ARG A 192 15.49 5.52 14.70
N GLU A 193 16.66 5.35 14.08
CA GLU A 193 17.53 6.47 13.67
C GLU A 193 16.81 7.40 12.68
N ILE A 194 16.16 6.83 11.66
CA ILE A 194 15.36 7.59 10.69
C ILE A 194 14.21 8.32 11.39
N ALA A 195 13.48 7.63 12.28
CA ALA A 195 12.39 8.22 13.04
C ALA A 195 12.88 9.40 13.89
N ARG A 196 14.01 9.24 14.59
CA ARG A 196 14.64 10.28 15.40
C ARG A 196 15.08 11.47 14.55
N GLY A 197 15.71 11.22 13.40
CA GLY A 197 16.13 12.25 12.46
C GLY A 197 14.95 13.04 11.89
N ASN A 198 13.89 12.36 11.49
CA ASN A 198 12.66 12.97 11.01
C ASN A 198 11.97 13.78 12.11
N GLY A 199 11.88 13.25 13.34
CA GLY A 199 11.33 13.97 14.49
C GLY A 199 12.06 15.26 14.78
N ALA A 200 13.39 15.26 14.74
CA ALA A 200 14.20 16.47 14.91
C ALA A 200 13.93 17.53 13.82
N ARG A 201 13.78 17.10 12.56
CA ARG A 201 13.42 18.00 11.44
C ARG A 201 12.04 18.62 11.64
N ILE A 202 11.04 17.83 12.05
CA ILE A 202 9.67 18.32 12.31
C ILE A 202 9.62 19.29 13.51
N ILE A 203 10.39 19.03 14.56
CA ILE A 203 10.48 19.96 15.70
C ILE A 203 11.05 21.30 15.25
N ALA A 204 12.07 21.29 14.38
CA ALA A 204 12.69 22.50 13.84
C ALA A 204 11.77 23.22 12.82
N ASP A 205 11.04 22.47 12.02
CA ASP A 205 10.10 22.99 11.01
C ASP A 205 8.83 22.12 10.97
N PRO A 206 7.80 22.47 11.75
CA PRO A 206 6.56 21.69 11.79
C PRO A 206 5.73 21.76 10.49
N ALA A 207 6.01 22.70 9.59
CA ALA A 207 5.35 22.75 8.29
C ALA A 207 5.60 21.46 7.49
N LEU A 208 6.79 20.84 7.61
CA LEU A 208 7.10 19.56 6.97
C LEU A 208 6.09 18.46 7.27
N ALA A 209 5.63 18.38 8.52
CA ALA A 209 4.64 17.39 8.93
C ALA A 209 3.24 17.75 8.42
N LEU A 210 2.86 19.02 8.51
CA LEU A 210 1.55 19.49 8.06
C LEU A 210 1.40 19.34 6.55
N ASP A 211 2.42 19.69 5.79
CA ASP A 211 2.46 19.50 4.34
C ASP A 211 2.37 18.02 3.96
N ALA A 212 3.13 17.16 4.63
CA ALA A 212 3.07 15.73 4.38
C ALA A 212 1.67 15.13 4.65
N ILE A 213 0.97 15.60 5.68
CA ILE A 213 -0.40 15.20 5.98
C ILE A 213 -1.36 15.73 4.91
N THR A 214 -1.24 17.00 4.52
CA THR A 214 -2.15 17.63 3.55
C THR A 214 -1.92 17.18 2.11
N HIS A 215 -0.79 16.54 1.79
CA HIS A 215 -0.62 15.81 0.52
C HIS A 215 -1.57 14.61 0.39
N GLN A 216 -2.00 14.04 1.51
CA GLN A 216 -2.85 12.86 1.53
C GLN A 216 -4.33 13.16 1.80
N GLN A 217 -4.65 14.27 2.49
CA GLN A 217 -6.02 14.64 2.85
C GLN A 217 -6.10 16.15 3.13
N SER A 218 -7.13 16.83 2.65
CA SER A 218 -7.26 18.29 2.78
C SER A 218 -7.52 18.73 4.22
N THR A 219 -8.22 17.90 4.99
CA THR A 219 -8.48 18.12 6.41
C THR A 219 -8.10 16.90 7.25
N PHE A 220 -7.67 17.11 8.48
CA PHE A 220 -7.20 16.04 9.35
C PHE A 220 -7.59 16.28 10.81
N THR A 221 -7.51 15.23 11.61
CA THR A 221 -7.83 15.25 13.04
C THR A 221 -6.56 15.30 13.88
N ARG A 222 -6.71 15.56 15.17
CA ARG A 222 -5.60 15.42 16.14
C ARG A 222 -5.05 14.00 16.19
N ARG A 223 -5.90 13.01 15.90
CA ARG A 223 -5.51 11.61 15.83
C ARG A 223 -4.60 11.34 14.63
N ASP A 224 -4.85 11.98 13.49
CA ASP A 224 -4.00 11.87 12.30
C ASP A 224 -2.63 12.50 12.56
N MET A 225 -2.60 13.67 13.23
CA MET A 225 -1.35 14.29 13.69
C MET A 225 -0.58 13.36 14.62
N ALA A 226 -1.25 12.74 15.59
CA ALA A 226 -0.63 11.82 16.54
C ALA A 226 -0.07 10.57 15.84
N ARG A 227 -0.79 10.03 14.87
CA ARG A 227 -0.31 8.89 14.06
C ARG A 227 0.92 9.25 13.24
N PHE A 228 0.92 10.43 12.64
CA PHE A 228 2.07 10.95 11.91
C PHE A 228 3.28 11.16 12.83
N ALA A 229 3.07 11.82 13.97
CA ALA A 229 4.10 12.03 14.98
C ALA A 229 4.69 10.72 15.50
N HIS A 230 3.85 9.72 15.79
CA HIS A 230 4.29 8.40 16.25
C HIS A 230 5.19 7.70 15.23
N ARG A 231 4.88 7.82 13.94
CA ARG A 231 5.71 7.25 12.87
C ARG A 231 7.08 7.93 12.79
N HIS A 232 7.16 9.23 13.03
CA HIS A 232 8.35 10.07 12.81
C HIS A 232 8.98 10.55 14.13
N SER A 233 8.92 9.75 15.19
CA SER A 233 9.57 10.03 16.46
C SER A 233 10.09 8.74 17.09
N ASP A 234 11.17 8.88 17.88
CA ASP A 234 11.76 7.80 18.67
C ASP A 234 11.48 8.04 20.16
N GLY A 235 10.51 7.30 20.69
CA GLY A 235 10.09 7.35 22.07
C GLY A 235 9.10 8.48 22.40
N ILE A 236 8.58 8.43 23.64
CA ILE A 236 7.48 9.28 24.09
C ILE A 236 7.86 10.75 24.23
N GLU A 237 9.11 11.05 24.59
CA GLU A 237 9.58 12.42 24.77
C GLU A 237 9.57 13.16 23.43
N GLN A 238 10.23 12.58 22.40
CA GLN A 238 10.26 13.17 21.07
C GLN A 238 8.86 13.23 20.43
N PHE A 239 8.02 12.21 20.66
CA PHE A 239 6.62 12.24 20.22
C PHE A 239 5.90 13.47 20.78
N ASN A 240 6.03 13.75 22.07
CA ASN A 240 5.40 14.91 22.71
C ASN A 240 5.94 16.24 22.16
N GLU A 241 7.24 16.32 21.88
CA GLU A 241 7.86 17.49 21.27
C GLU A 241 7.34 17.74 19.84
N VAL A 242 7.28 16.69 19.01
CA VAL A 242 6.72 16.74 17.66
C VAL A 242 5.26 17.19 17.68
N MET A 243 4.43 16.57 18.54
CA MET A 243 3.02 16.96 18.69
C MET A 243 2.87 18.41 19.16
N GLY A 244 3.73 18.83 20.09
CA GLY A 244 3.76 20.22 20.55
C GLY A 244 4.18 21.22 19.47
N ALA A 245 5.17 20.86 18.64
CA ALA A 245 5.62 21.69 17.53
C ALA A 245 4.51 21.84 16.47
N MET A 246 3.90 20.73 16.05
CA MET A 246 2.78 20.73 15.09
C MET A 246 1.60 21.56 15.62
N GLY A 247 1.21 21.38 16.90
CA GLY A 247 0.08 22.10 17.52
C GLY A 247 0.30 23.60 17.67
N ARG A 248 1.56 24.08 17.64
CA ARG A 248 1.92 25.51 17.69
C ARG A 248 2.30 26.08 16.33
N ALA A 249 2.23 25.29 15.27
CA ALA A 249 2.61 25.74 13.94
C ALA A 249 1.71 26.91 13.50
N PRO A 250 2.28 28.00 12.95
CA PRO A 250 1.49 29.16 12.53
C PRO A 250 0.57 28.89 11.34
N ASP A 251 0.87 27.83 10.55
CA ASP A 251 0.09 27.41 9.40
C ASP A 251 -1.06 26.48 9.76
N LEU A 252 -1.10 25.96 10.98
CA LEU A 252 -2.20 25.12 11.44
C LEU A 252 -3.47 25.94 11.63
N VAL A 253 -4.55 25.55 11.00
CA VAL A 253 -5.87 26.19 11.10
C VAL A 253 -6.87 25.20 11.66
N GLU A 254 -7.56 25.59 12.73
CA GLU A 254 -8.65 24.82 13.30
C GLU A 254 -9.98 25.16 12.59
N LEU A 255 -10.66 24.15 12.06
CA LEU A 255 -11.92 24.29 11.33
C LEU A 255 -13.17 24.10 12.22
N GLY A 256 -12.97 23.74 13.50
CA GLY A 256 -14.04 23.38 14.42
C GLY A 256 -14.33 21.88 14.43
N LYS A 257 -15.49 21.50 14.90
CA LYS A 257 -15.89 20.10 15.09
C LYS A 257 -16.67 19.57 13.89
N ASP A 258 -16.35 18.36 13.49
CA ASP A 258 -17.13 17.63 12.48
C ASP A 258 -18.46 17.08 13.03
N GLY A 259 -19.24 16.42 12.17
CA GLY A 259 -20.52 15.79 12.56
C GLY A 259 -20.42 14.68 13.62
N ARG A 260 -19.19 14.24 13.96
CA ARG A 260 -18.90 13.27 15.02
C ARG A 260 -18.36 13.93 16.29
N GLY A 261 -18.20 15.25 16.28
CA GLY A 261 -17.69 16.02 17.39
C GLY A 261 -16.16 16.02 17.52
N GLU A 262 -15.42 15.53 16.51
CA GLU A 262 -13.96 15.56 16.45
C GLU A 262 -13.47 16.90 15.89
N ASP A 263 -12.41 17.46 16.51
CA ASP A 263 -11.78 18.69 16.03
C ASP A 263 -11.08 18.41 14.71
N ARG A 264 -11.37 19.26 13.69
CA ARG A 264 -10.80 19.19 12.36
C ARG A 264 -9.82 20.33 12.15
N PHE A 265 -8.74 20.01 11.47
CA PHE A 265 -7.65 20.93 11.14
C PHE A 265 -7.35 20.91 9.65
N THR A 266 -6.75 21.99 9.18
CA THR A 266 -6.16 22.12 7.83
C THR A 266 -4.94 23.03 7.91
N THR A 267 -4.36 23.37 6.76
CA THR A 267 -3.29 24.37 6.66
C THR A 267 -3.75 25.62 5.93
N ARG A 268 -3.07 26.76 6.16
CA ARG A 268 -3.35 28.01 5.41
C ARG A 268 -3.15 27.81 3.91
N GLN A 269 -2.11 27.07 3.51
CA GLN A 269 -1.83 26.77 2.11
C GLN A 269 -2.99 26.01 1.45
N MET A 270 -3.59 25.05 2.17
CA MET A 270 -4.74 24.29 1.66
C MET A 270 -5.96 25.21 1.43
N ILE A 271 -6.25 26.10 2.39
CA ILE A 271 -7.34 27.10 2.22
C ILE A 271 -7.08 27.99 1.02
N GLU A 272 -5.85 28.47 0.83
CA GLU A 272 -5.48 29.32 -0.31
C GLU A 272 -5.58 28.56 -1.65
N ALA A 273 -5.28 27.25 -1.64
CA ALA A 273 -5.41 26.42 -2.84
C ALA A 273 -6.87 26.20 -3.25
N GLU A 274 -7.78 26.04 -2.29
CA GLU A 274 -9.23 25.89 -2.54
C GLU A 274 -9.93 27.21 -2.96
N GLN A 275 -9.33 28.34 -2.67
CA GLN A 275 -9.88 29.65 -3.04
C GLN A 275 -9.49 30.10 -4.46
N ARG A 276 -8.61 29.39 -5.15
CA ARG A 276 -8.14 29.68 -6.52
C ARG A 276 -8.97 28.96 -7.57
#